data_9f50891f09517588e4f0579181ebd39c
#
_entry.id   9f50891f09517588e4f0579181ebd39c
#
_cell.length_a   1.000
_cell.length_b   1.000
_cell.length_c   1.000
_cell.angle_alpha   90.00
_cell.angle_beta   90.00
_cell.angle_gamma   90.00
#
_symmetry.space_group_name_H-M   'P 1'
#
loop_
_entity.id
_entity.type
_entity.pdbx_description
1 polymer ?
#
loop_
_entity_poly.entity_id
_entity_poly.type
_entity_poly.pdbx_seq_one_letter_code
_entity_poly.pdbx_strand_id
1 'polypeptide(L)'
;MTELLTHKEYQAIAKSMDIPKSAFINGKNRPGHGKKLKTKNPATGELIATIASCNEKDVDLAVKKASEAFNIGVWSRKTPQDRKETLIRLCKLITRNRKELAVIESLESGKPIIDCEQIDIPETINTIKWHAELIDKIYDQTGPLNDNALSLIVREPIGVVAAILPWNFPLLMLAWKIGPALAAGCSIIVKPAEQTSISSLKLANLASEAGIPDGVFQVLPGGGKDVGEPLALHENVDMISFTGSTETGKKILKYSSESNLKKVVLECGGKNPAIVFSDAENLDNVAEHIVTGAFWNMGENCSAISRLIVSKKIKKQLLKKVKLRLRDWKTGDPLNPRNRLGALIDAEHCKKVKSYLNKDIPEGPFVQPTILEVGKKDKLVKDEIFGPILSVIEFSDEDEAIAIANETKYGLTASVFTSSNRKAIRTARELKAGTVTINCYGEGDITTPFGGFKQSGFGGRDNGFHAHDQYTETKTIWIDLNDPTEGDNVG
;
A
#
# COMPACT_ATOMS: atom_id res chain seq x y z
N MET A 1 -13.31 -19.75 1.85
CA MET A 1 -12.28 -19.66 0.80
C MET A 1 -12.96 -19.94 -0.52
N THR A 2 -12.78 -19.09 -1.51
CA THR A 2 -13.28 -19.33 -2.87
C THR A 2 -12.46 -20.44 -3.50
N GLU A 3 -13.13 -21.34 -4.22
CA GLU A 3 -12.46 -22.42 -4.95
C GLU A 3 -11.57 -21.84 -6.04
N LEU A 4 -10.28 -22.22 -6.04
CA LEU A 4 -9.33 -21.81 -7.06
C LEU A 4 -9.65 -22.53 -8.36
N LEU A 5 -9.49 -21.83 -9.47
CA LEU A 5 -9.58 -22.43 -10.80
C LEU A 5 -8.30 -23.22 -11.14
N THR A 6 -8.40 -24.06 -12.15
CA THR A 6 -7.23 -24.73 -12.72
C THR A 6 -6.35 -23.76 -13.52
N HIS A 7 -5.09 -24.10 -13.72
CA HIS A 7 -4.16 -23.32 -14.56
C HIS A 7 -4.75 -23.03 -15.98
N LYS A 8 -5.40 -24.02 -16.59
CA LYS A 8 -6.01 -23.86 -17.92
C LYS A 8 -7.17 -22.86 -17.91
N GLU A 9 -7.98 -22.84 -16.86
CA GLU A 9 -9.09 -21.90 -16.74
C GLU A 9 -8.59 -20.47 -16.54
N TYR A 10 -7.56 -20.25 -15.72
CA TYR A 10 -6.93 -18.94 -15.58
C TYR A 10 -6.31 -18.46 -16.90
N GLN A 11 -5.66 -19.34 -17.65
CA GLN A 11 -5.16 -19.02 -18.99
C GLN A 11 -6.29 -18.70 -19.98
N ALA A 12 -7.45 -19.33 -19.88
CA ALA A 12 -8.61 -19.00 -20.70
C ALA A 12 -9.14 -17.60 -20.40
N ILE A 13 -9.25 -17.22 -19.12
CA ILE A 13 -9.61 -15.86 -18.70
C ILE A 13 -8.59 -14.86 -19.29
N ALA A 14 -7.29 -15.09 -19.11
CA ALA A 14 -6.22 -14.23 -19.62
C ALA A 14 -6.32 -13.96 -21.14
N LYS A 15 -6.80 -14.92 -21.91
CA LYS A 15 -6.97 -14.78 -23.37
C LYS A 15 -8.25 -14.08 -23.78
N SER A 16 -9.30 -14.14 -22.97
CA SER A 16 -10.64 -13.62 -23.30
C SER A 16 -11.00 -12.28 -22.67
N MET A 17 -10.22 -11.82 -21.67
CA MET A 17 -10.50 -10.58 -20.96
C MET A 17 -10.33 -9.34 -21.83
N ASP A 18 -11.19 -8.34 -21.62
CA ASP A 18 -11.05 -7.03 -22.23
C ASP A 18 -10.12 -6.15 -21.38
N ILE A 19 -9.00 -5.73 -22.00
CA ILE A 19 -7.95 -4.95 -21.35
C ILE A 19 -8.15 -3.47 -21.64
N PRO A 20 -8.41 -2.61 -20.63
CA PRO A 20 -8.48 -1.17 -20.82
C PRO A 20 -7.09 -0.61 -21.23
N LYS A 21 -7.06 0.25 -22.25
CA LYS A 21 -5.82 0.78 -22.85
C LYS A 21 -5.72 2.30 -22.83
N SER A 22 -6.69 2.97 -22.21
CA SER A 22 -6.82 4.43 -22.23
C SER A 22 -6.83 4.97 -20.79
N ALA A 23 -6.34 6.19 -20.60
CA ALA A 23 -6.51 6.91 -19.35
C ALA A 23 -8.00 7.08 -19.02
N PHE A 24 -8.34 7.12 -17.75
CA PHE A 24 -9.71 7.36 -17.28
C PHE A 24 -9.80 8.76 -16.68
N ILE A 25 -10.37 9.70 -17.44
CA ILE A 25 -10.45 11.11 -17.04
C ILE A 25 -11.88 11.61 -17.21
N ASN A 26 -12.43 12.20 -16.13
CA ASN A 26 -13.78 12.77 -16.10
C ASN A 26 -14.85 11.77 -16.58
N GLY A 27 -14.87 10.58 -15.97
CA GLY A 27 -15.85 9.52 -16.26
C GLY A 27 -15.70 8.83 -17.62
N LYS A 28 -14.63 9.09 -18.37
CA LYS A 28 -14.47 8.59 -19.76
C LYS A 28 -13.07 8.03 -20.00
N ASN A 29 -13.01 6.97 -20.79
CA ASN A 29 -11.77 6.46 -21.34
C ASN A 29 -11.28 7.44 -22.45
N ARG A 30 -10.06 7.98 -22.27
CA ARG A 30 -9.46 8.98 -23.18
C ARG A 30 -8.07 8.54 -23.61
N PRO A 31 -7.69 8.78 -24.87
CA PRO A 31 -6.29 8.66 -25.26
C PRO A 31 -5.46 9.71 -24.50
N GLY A 32 -4.37 9.27 -23.86
CA GLY A 32 -3.41 10.20 -23.27
C GLY A 32 -2.51 10.82 -24.33
N HIS A 33 -1.87 11.95 -23.99
CA HIS A 33 -0.96 12.71 -24.88
C HIS A 33 0.53 12.35 -24.68
N GLY A 34 0.81 11.41 -23.78
CA GLY A 34 2.17 10.94 -23.49
C GLY A 34 2.65 9.81 -24.41
N LYS A 35 3.86 9.32 -24.15
CA LYS A 35 4.43 8.17 -24.85
C LYS A 35 3.70 6.90 -24.47
N LYS A 36 3.44 6.01 -25.42
CA LYS A 36 2.78 4.73 -25.16
C LYS A 36 3.60 3.86 -24.21
N LEU A 37 2.97 3.34 -23.16
CA LEU A 37 3.54 2.37 -22.22
C LEU A 37 3.28 0.94 -22.73
N LYS A 38 4.30 0.10 -22.66
CA LYS A 38 4.20 -1.33 -22.99
C LYS A 38 4.18 -2.13 -21.68
N THR A 39 3.00 -2.56 -21.25
CA THR A 39 2.87 -3.47 -20.13
C THR A 39 3.17 -4.89 -20.61
N LYS A 40 4.12 -5.54 -19.94
CA LYS A 40 4.59 -6.88 -20.27
C LYS A 40 4.33 -7.83 -19.11
N ASN A 41 4.07 -9.08 -19.42
CA ASN A 41 4.05 -10.15 -18.43
C ASN A 41 5.48 -10.38 -17.90
N PRO A 42 5.76 -10.15 -16.61
CA PRO A 42 7.09 -10.35 -16.04
C PRO A 42 7.64 -11.76 -16.22
N ALA A 43 6.76 -12.78 -16.19
CA ALA A 43 7.15 -14.19 -16.27
C ALA A 43 7.59 -14.63 -17.67
N THR A 44 7.00 -14.05 -18.74
CA THR A 44 7.27 -14.48 -20.13
C THR A 44 7.94 -13.39 -20.96
N GLY A 45 7.88 -12.12 -20.54
CA GLY A 45 8.32 -10.97 -21.33
C GLY A 45 7.36 -10.58 -22.47
N GLU A 46 6.25 -11.32 -22.64
CA GLU A 46 5.26 -11.04 -23.67
C GLU A 46 4.49 -9.76 -23.41
N LEU A 47 4.11 -9.07 -24.48
CA LEU A 47 3.31 -7.86 -24.41
C LEU A 47 1.87 -8.20 -24.02
N ILE A 48 1.40 -7.69 -22.88
CA ILE A 48 0.00 -7.79 -22.46
C ILE A 48 -0.82 -6.71 -23.17
N ALA A 49 -0.37 -5.46 -23.07
CA ALA A 49 -1.05 -4.31 -23.67
C ALA A 49 -0.09 -3.15 -23.97
N THR A 50 -0.52 -2.32 -24.90
CA THR A 50 0.06 -0.98 -25.10
C THR A 50 -0.94 0.04 -24.61
N ILE A 51 -0.61 0.77 -23.53
CA ILE A 51 -1.48 1.71 -22.84
C ILE A 51 -1.16 3.13 -23.30
N ALA A 52 -2.19 3.94 -23.54
CA ALA A 52 -2.04 5.38 -23.78
C ALA A 52 -1.58 6.07 -22.49
N SER A 53 -0.35 6.57 -22.49
CA SER A 53 0.21 7.32 -21.37
C SER A 53 -0.25 8.77 -21.36
N CYS A 54 -0.33 9.36 -20.18
CA CYS A 54 -0.61 10.77 -19.95
C CYS A 54 0.66 11.62 -19.93
N ASN A 55 0.49 12.91 -20.06
CA ASN A 55 1.51 13.94 -19.84
C ASN A 55 0.93 15.12 -19.03
N GLU A 56 1.66 16.20 -18.89
CA GLU A 56 1.27 17.39 -18.13
C GLU A 56 -0.10 17.96 -18.56
N LYS A 57 -0.44 17.98 -19.86
CA LYS A 57 -1.75 18.45 -20.33
C LYS A 57 -2.91 17.59 -19.82
N ASP A 58 -2.69 16.28 -19.73
CA ASP A 58 -3.69 15.35 -19.18
C ASP A 58 -3.81 15.53 -17.67
N VAL A 59 -2.70 15.84 -16.99
CA VAL A 59 -2.68 16.17 -15.56
C VAL A 59 -3.50 17.43 -15.30
N ASP A 60 -3.25 18.52 -16.04
CA ASP A 60 -3.99 19.78 -15.92
C ASP A 60 -5.49 19.58 -16.15
N LEU A 61 -5.85 18.79 -17.17
CA LEU A 61 -7.26 18.46 -17.43
C LEU A 61 -7.88 17.68 -16.27
N ALA A 62 -7.18 16.66 -15.76
CA ALA A 62 -7.69 15.83 -14.68
C ALA A 62 -7.83 16.62 -13.37
N VAL A 63 -6.85 17.46 -13.03
CA VAL A 63 -6.91 18.31 -11.83
C VAL A 63 -8.04 19.33 -11.96
N LYS A 64 -8.17 19.99 -13.12
CA LYS A 64 -9.30 20.91 -13.37
C LYS A 64 -10.63 20.21 -13.17
N LYS A 65 -10.82 19.00 -13.70
CA LYS A 65 -12.08 18.25 -13.56
C LYS A 65 -12.32 17.76 -12.14
N ALA A 66 -11.28 17.37 -11.40
CA ALA A 66 -11.35 17.03 -10.00
C ALA A 66 -11.77 18.24 -9.14
N SER A 67 -11.16 19.40 -9.37
CA SER A 67 -11.50 20.65 -8.68
C SER A 67 -12.94 21.11 -8.98
N GLU A 68 -13.35 21.06 -10.25
CA GLU A 68 -14.73 21.36 -10.65
C GLU A 68 -15.74 20.45 -9.89
N ALA A 69 -15.52 19.14 -9.91
CA ALA A 69 -16.39 18.15 -9.23
C ALA A 69 -16.43 18.37 -7.71
N PHE A 70 -15.28 18.65 -7.09
CA PHE A 70 -15.19 18.93 -5.67
C PHE A 70 -15.92 20.21 -5.27
N ASN A 71 -15.70 21.32 -5.98
CA ASN A 71 -16.26 22.63 -5.68
C ASN A 71 -17.79 22.67 -5.91
N ILE A 72 -18.29 22.04 -6.98
CA ILE A 72 -19.73 21.89 -7.21
C ILE A 72 -20.36 21.02 -6.13
N GLY A 73 -19.61 20.08 -5.55
CA GLY A 73 -20.07 19.24 -4.46
C GLY A 73 -20.82 17.99 -4.91
N VAL A 74 -20.60 17.53 -6.16
CA VAL A 74 -21.28 16.32 -6.69
C VAL A 74 -20.95 15.05 -5.89
N TRP A 75 -19.88 15.07 -5.10
CA TRP A 75 -19.46 14.02 -4.19
C TRP A 75 -19.22 14.52 -2.76
N SER A 76 -18.47 15.59 -2.58
CA SER A 76 -18.10 16.15 -1.27
C SER A 76 -19.31 16.55 -0.41
N ARG A 77 -20.40 16.98 -1.05
CA ARG A 77 -21.65 17.36 -0.38
C ARG A 77 -22.73 16.28 -0.42
N LYS A 78 -22.45 15.10 -0.98
CA LYS A 78 -23.38 13.97 -0.85
C LYS A 78 -23.52 13.55 0.60
N THR A 79 -24.70 13.03 0.94
CA THR A 79 -24.93 12.51 2.28
C THR A 79 -23.96 11.36 2.58
N PRO A 80 -23.59 11.12 3.85
CA PRO A 80 -22.83 9.95 4.25
C PRO A 80 -23.42 8.65 3.71
N GLN A 81 -24.75 8.50 3.72
CA GLN A 81 -25.48 7.34 3.23
C GLN A 81 -25.27 7.12 1.72
N ASP A 82 -25.39 8.18 0.90
CA ASP A 82 -25.20 8.07 -0.56
C ASP A 82 -23.80 7.65 -0.94
N ARG A 83 -22.77 8.21 -0.26
CA ARG A 83 -21.37 7.82 -0.48
C ARG A 83 -21.16 6.35 -0.09
N LYS A 84 -21.63 5.94 1.08
CA LYS A 84 -21.56 4.57 1.57
C LYS A 84 -22.18 3.59 0.58
N GLU A 85 -23.43 3.83 0.14
CA GLU A 85 -24.11 2.94 -0.80
C GLU A 85 -23.39 2.83 -2.13
N THR A 86 -22.82 3.92 -2.63
CA THR A 86 -22.05 3.93 -3.87
C THR A 86 -20.77 3.09 -3.74
N LEU A 87 -20.03 3.22 -2.64
CA LEU A 87 -18.83 2.42 -2.37
C LEU A 87 -19.17 0.94 -2.16
N ILE A 88 -20.28 0.63 -1.51
CA ILE A 88 -20.78 -0.77 -1.38
C ILE A 88 -21.16 -1.35 -2.74
N ARG A 89 -21.77 -0.55 -3.66
CA ARG A 89 -21.99 -1.00 -5.05
C ARG A 89 -20.69 -1.29 -5.77
N LEU A 90 -19.65 -0.46 -5.59
CA LEU A 90 -18.33 -0.72 -6.14
C LEU A 90 -17.76 -2.06 -5.61
N CYS A 91 -17.86 -2.34 -4.31
CA CYS A 91 -17.43 -3.62 -3.73
C CYS A 91 -18.14 -4.82 -4.40
N LYS A 92 -19.46 -4.71 -4.68
CA LYS A 92 -20.22 -5.76 -5.39
C LYS A 92 -19.71 -5.95 -6.82
N LEU A 93 -19.39 -4.87 -7.52
CA LEU A 93 -18.83 -4.94 -8.88
C LEU A 93 -17.43 -5.55 -8.90
N ILE A 94 -16.56 -5.22 -7.94
CA ILE A 94 -15.24 -5.86 -7.78
C ILE A 94 -15.43 -7.36 -7.51
N THR A 95 -16.36 -7.74 -6.62
CA THR A 95 -16.65 -9.13 -6.30
C THR A 95 -17.12 -9.91 -7.54
N ARG A 96 -18.00 -9.31 -8.38
CA ARG A 96 -18.46 -9.90 -9.64
C ARG A 96 -17.32 -10.15 -10.63
N ASN A 97 -16.35 -9.23 -10.67
CA ASN A 97 -15.21 -9.27 -11.60
C ASN A 97 -13.93 -9.87 -10.98
N ARG A 98 -14.01 -10.49 -9.78
CA ARG A 98 -12.84 -10.90 -8.99
C ARG A 98 -11.85 -11.79 -9.72
N LYS A 99 -12.32 -12.75 -10.54
CA LYS A 99 -11.46 -13.68 -11.27
C LYS A 99 -10.64 -12.96 -12.34
N GLU A 100 -11.29 -12.08 -13.09
CA GLU A 100 -10.63 -11.27 -14.12
C GLU A 100 -9.61 -10.31 -13.50
N LEU A 101 -9.99 -9.61 -12.42
CA LEU A 101 -9.10 -8.70 -11.71
C LEU A 101 -7.86 -9.43 -11.13
N ALA A 102 -8.05 -10.61 -10.54
CA ALA A 102 -6.94 -11.42 -10.04
C ALA A 102 -5.98 -11.86 -11.16
N VAL A 103 -6.52 -12.25 -12.32
CA VAL A 103 -5.71 -12.63 -13.50
C VAL A 103 -4.95 -11.41 -14.03
N ILE A 104 -5.58 -10.24 -14.14
CA ILE A 104 -4.90 -9.01 -14.55
C ILE A 104 -3.75 -8.69 -13.61
N GLU A 105 -3.99 -8.71 -12.30
CA GLU A 105 -2.98 -8.41 -11.29
C GLU A 105 -1.80 -9.38 -11.33
N SER A 106 -2.08 -10.68 -11.46
CA SER A 106 -1.06 -11.71 -11.62
C SER A 106 -0.21 -11.53 -12.88
N LEU A 107 -0.86 -11.19 -14.01
CA LEU A 107 -0.17 -11.01 -15.28
C LEU A 107 0.72 -9.76 -15.32
N GLU A 108 0.26 -8.63 -14.78
CA GLU A 108 1.01 -7.37 -14.85
C GLU A 108 2.10 -7.26 -13.77
N SER A 109 1.93 -7.92 -12.62
CA SER A 109 2.88 -7.86 -11.50
C SER A 109 3.80 -9.07 -11.36
N GLY A 110 3.47 -10.20 -12.00
CA GLY A 110 4.21 -11.46 -11.82
C GLY A 110 3.85 -12.25 -10.55
N LYS A 111 2.89 -11.79 -9.75
CA LYS A 111 2.44 -12.43 -8.49
C LYS A 111 1.75 -13.76 -8.73
N PRO A 112 1.86 -14.74 -7.82
CA PRO A 112 1.07 -15.95 -7.88
C PRO A 112 -0.43 -15.65 -7.85
N ILE A 113 -1.19 -16.29 -8.75
CA ILE A 113 -2.65 -16.12 -8.86
C ILE A 113 -3.38 -16.49 -7.55
N ILE A 114 -2.82 -17.41 -6.77
CA ILE A 114 -3.37 -17.78 -5.46
C ILE A 114 -3.38 -16.60 -4.51
N ASP A 115 -2.33 -15.78 -4.49
CA ASP A 115 -2.23 -14.59 -3.63
C ASP A 115 -3.17 -13.49 -4.14
N CYS A 116 -3.22 -13.25 -5.45
CA CYS A 116 -4.14 -12.27 -6.04
C CYS A 116 -5.60 -12.61 -5.71
N GLU A 117 -6.00 -13.88 -5.83
CA GLU A 117 -7.40 -14.29 -5.65
C GLU A 117 -7.81 -14.46 -4.19
N GLN A 118 -6.91 -14.94 -3.32
CA GLN A 118 -7.24 -15.24 -1.93
C GLN A 118 -6.88 -14.12 -0.95
N ILE A 119 -6.03 -13.17 -1.36
CA ILE A 119 -5.56 -12.08 -0.49
C ILE A 119 -5.85 -10.73 -1.14
N ASP A 120 -5.24 -10.38 -2.28
CA ASP A 120 -5.26 -9.02 -2.81
C ASP A 120 -6.67 -8.53 -3.17
N ILE A 121 -7.45 -9.33 -3.90
CA ILE A 121 -8.82 -8.93 -4.27
C ILE A 121 -9.75 -8.90 -3.06
N PRO A 122 -9.77 -9.92 -2.16
CA PRO A 122 -10.54 -9.85 -0.93
C PRO A 122 -10.19 -8.65 -0.04
N GLU A 123 -8.90 -8.35 0.15
CA GLU A 123 -8.49 -7.20 0.97
C GLU A 123 -8.76 -5.86 0.28
N THR A 124 -8.71 -5.79 -1.05
CA THR A 124 -9.19 -4.62 -1.82
C THR A 124 -10.67 -4.34 -1.53
N ILE A 125 -11.51 -5.38 -1.57
CA ILE A 125 -12.95 -5.28 -1.27
C ILE A 125 -13.15 -4.90 0.20
N ASN A 126 -12.46 -5.58 1.11
CA ASN A 126 -12.55 -5.36 2.56
C ASN A 126 -12.19 -3.91 2.92
N THR A 127 -11.11 -3.39 2.36
CA THR A 127 -10.66 -2.01 2.58
C THR A 127 -11.71 -0.98 2.15
N ILE A 128 -12.21 -1.07 0.91
CA ILE A 128 -13.21 -0.13 0.42
C ILE A 128 -14.50 -0.23 1.23
N LYS A 129 -14.92 -1.47 1.55
CA LYS A 129 -16.11 -1.74 2.35
C LYS A 129 -15.98 -1.17 3.76
N TRP A 130 -14.85 -1.39 4.43
CA TRP A 130 -14.62 -0.90 5.79
C TRP A 130 -14.71 0.62 5.86
N HIS A 131 -14.05 1.33 4.93
CA HIS A 131 -14.13 2.79 4.86
C HIS A 131 -15.56 3.28 4.52
N ALA A 132 -16.28 2.58 3.65
CA ALA A 132 -17.68 2.88 3.36
C ALA A 132 -18.56 2.74 4.62
N GLU A 133 -18.35 1.69 5.40
CA GLU A 133 -19.09 1.44 6.65
C GLU A 133 -18.69 2.40 7.78
N LEU A 134 -17.51 3.01 7.69
CA LEU A 134 -16.99 3.97 8.66
C LEU A 134 -17.63 5.37 8.54
N ILE A 135 -18.09 5.77 7.35
CA ILE A 135 -18.52 7.14 7.05
C ILE A 135 -19.52 7.69 8.08
N ASP A 136 -20.51 6.89 8.48
CA ASP A 136 -21.56 7.25 9.43
C ASP A 136 -21.20 7.01 10.92
N LYS A 137 -19.93 6.72 11.21
CA LYS A 137 -19.41 6.43 12.57
C LYS A 137 -18.34 7.41 13.02
N ILE A 138 -17.97 8.35 12.18
CA ILE A 138 -17.02 9.42 12.50
C ILE A 138 -17.85 10.65 12.88
N TYR A 139 -17.76 11.03 14.13
CA TYR A 139 -18.48 12.20 14.66
C TYR A 139 -17.53 13.40 14.79
N ASP A 140 -18.07 14.57 14.51
CA ASP A 140 -17.45 15.83 14.88
C ASP A 140 -17.51 16.04 16.40
N GLN A 141 -16.76 16.98 16.92
CA GLN A 141 -16.61 17.19 18.36
C GLN A 141 -17.13 18.57 18.77
N THR A 142 -17.58 18.66 20.00
CA THR A 142 -17.90 19.93 20.66
C THR A 142 -16.82 20.20 21.69
N GLY A 143 -16.19 21.38 21.63
CA GLY A 143 -15.17 21.79 22.60
C GLY A 143 -15.75 22.07 23.98
N PRO A 144 -14.97 21.93 25.08
CA PRO A 144 -15.40 22.30 26.41
C PRO A 144 -15.40 23.82 26.55
N LEU A 145 -16.57 24.41 26.74
CA LEU A 145 -16.77 25.83 26.84
C LEU A 145 -17.69 26.19 28.00
N ASN A 146 -17.72 27.50 28.35
CA ASN A 146 -18.69 28.08 29.27
C ASN A 146 -20.04 28.34 28.55
N ASP A 147 -21.02 28.88 29.27
CA ASP A 147 -22.36 29.11 28.75
C ASP A 147 -22.43 30.19 27.65
N ASN A 148 -21.36 30.99 27.48
CA ASN A 148 -21.31 32.13 26.58
C ASN A 148 -20.76 31.81 25.18
N ALA A 149 -20.35 30.60 24.92
CA ALA A 149 -19.81 30.20 23.61
C ALA A 149 -20.08 28.73 23.29
N LEU A 150 -20.20 28.41 21.98
CA LEU A 150 -20.22 27.05 21.47
C LEU A 150 -19.09 26.87 20.45
N SER A 151 -18.30 25.82 20.63
CA SER A 151 -17.24 25.47 19.69
C SER A 151 -17.57 24.12 19.04
N LEU A 152 -17.64 24.12 17.72
CA LEU A 152 -17.73 22.89 16.92
C LEU A 152 -16.35 22.63 16.29
N ILE A 153 -15.87 21.41 16.39
CA ILE A 153 -14.64 20.95 15.75
C ILE A 153 -15.06 19.96 14.68
N VAL A 154 -15.07 20.41 13.41
CA VAL A 154 -15.58 19.66 12.28
C VAL A 154 -14.47 19.18 11.36
N ARG A 155 -14.69 18.04 10.69
CA ARG A 155 -13.80 17.51 9.66
C ARG A 155 -14.38 17.82 8.29
N GLU A 156 -13.59 18.50 7.46
CA GLU A 156 -13.92 18.73 6.06
C GLU A 156 -12.99 17.94 5.14
N PRO A 157 -13.48 17.41 3.99
CA PRO A 157 -12.62 16.76 3.03
C PRO A 157 -11.54 17.72 2.54
N ILE A 158 -10.29 17.26 2.46
CA ILE A 158 -9.13 18.10 2.14
C ILE A 158 -9.19 18.74 0.74
N GLY A 159 -9.90 18.13 -0.23
CA GLY A 159 -9.99 18.66 -1.59
C GLY A 159 -9.62 17.66 -2.66
N VAL A 160 -8.71 18.04 -3.56
CA VAL A 160 -8.17 17.22 -4.65
C VAL A 160 -6.94 16.48 -4.17
N VAL A 161 -6.98 15.16 -4.22
CA VAL A 161 -5.91 14.27 -3.81
C VAL A 161 -5.22 13.66 -5.03
N ALA A 162 -3.89 13.69 -5.08
CA ALA A 162 -3.10 12.88 -6.00
C ALA A 162 -2.56 11.64 -5.27
N ALA A 163 -2.88 10.44 -5.74
CA ALA A 163 -2.36 9.18 -5.24
C ALA A 163 -1.37 8.56 -6.21
N ILE A 164 -0.13 8.30 -5.77
CA ILE A 164 0.93 7.70 -6.59
C ILE A 164 1.22 6.32 -6.02
N LEU A 165 1.00 5.28 -6.82
CA LEU A 165 0.99 3.89 -6.39
C LEU A 165 2.25 3.12 -6.77
N PRO A 166 2.66 2.12 -5.98
CA PRO A 166 3.69 1.16 -6.31
C PRO A 166 3.14 0.04 -7.21
N TRP A 167 4.02 -0.83 -7.66
CA TRP A 167 3.72 -1.94 -8.56
C TRP A 167 3.48 -3.28 -7.83
N ASN A 168 3.86 -3.41 -6.57
CA ASN A 168 3.90 -4.69 -5.86
C ASN A 168 2.54 -5.19 -5.32
N PHE A 169 1.59 -4.29 -5.07
CA PHE A 169 0.21 -4.59 -4.68
C PHE A 169 -0.74 -3.61 -5.38
N PRO A 170 -0.95 -3.74 -6.71
CA PRO A 170 -1.63 -2.72 -7.50
C PRO A 170 -3.01 -2.33 -6.98
N LEU A 171 -3.93 -3.30 -6.85
CA LEU A 171 -5.30 -3.03 -6.41
C LEU A 171 -5.41 -2.79 -4.91
N LEU A 172 -4.63 -3.48 -4.10
CA LEU A 172 -4.68 -3.29 -2.65
C LEU A 172 -4.17 -1.90 -2.27
N MET A 173 -3.05 -1.44 -2.84
CA MET A 173 -2.54 -0.08 -2.61
C MET A 173 -3.47 0.98 -3.20
N LEU A 174 -4.13 0.71 -4.30
CA LEU A 174 -5.19 1.58 -4.81
C LEU A 174 -6.33 1.71 -3.81
N ALA A 175 -6.81 0.60 -3.24
CA ALA A 175 -7.90 0.59 -2.26
C ALA A 175 -7.54 1.35 -0.98
N TRP A 176 -6.29 1.23 -0.50
CA TRP A 176 -5.80 1.97 0.66
C TRP A 176 -5.84 3.50 0.48
N LYS A 177 -5.78 3.97 -0.77
CA LYS A 177 -5.85 5.41 -1.08
C LYS A 177 -7.28 5.85 -1.40
N ILE A 178 -7.98 5.13 -2.30
CA ILE A 178 -9.32 5.54 -2.72
C ILE A 178 -10.39 5.28 -1.66
N GLY A 179 -10.25 4.23 -0.85
CA GLY A 179 -11.22 3.91 0.21
C GLY A 179 -11.44 5.09 1.16
N PRO A 180 -10.42 5.54 1.91
CA PRO A 180 -10.56 6.65 2.83
C PRO A 180 -10.80 8.00 2.12
N ALA A 181 -10.15 8.29 0.98
CA ALA A 181 -10.32 9.55 0.27
C ALA A 181 -11.76 9.75 -0.22
N LEU A 182 -12.35 8.72 -0.85
CA LEU A 182 -13.74 8.77 -1.30
C LEU A 182 -14.72 8.77 -0.13
N ALA A 183 -14.44 8.02 0.93
CA ALA A 183 -15.23 8.03 2.16
C ALA A 183 -15.27 9.44 2.80
N ALA A 184 -14.13 10.11 2.84
CA ALA A 184 -14.03 11.49 3.34
C ALA A 184 -14.77 12.52 2.46
N GLY A 185 -14.95 12.22 1.15
CA GLY A 185 -15.60 13.12 0.20
C GLY A 185 -14.65 13.86 -0.75
N CYS A 186 -13.37 13.45 -0.82
CA CYS A 186 -12.38 14.01 -1.71
C CYS A 186 -12.62 13.64 -3.18
N SER A 187 -12.06 14.43 -4.11
CA SER A 187 -11.78 14.01 -5.47
C SER A 187 -10.37 13.44 -5.54
N ILE A 188 -10.17 12.31 -6.24
CA ILE A 188 -8.87 11.64 -6.26
C ILE A 188 -8.39 11.30 -7.68
N ILE A 189 -7.13 11.63 -7.95
CA ILE A 189 -6.41 11.35 -9.19
C ILE A 189 -5.32 10.34 -8.89
N VAL A 190 -5.36 9.19 -9.53
CA VAL A 190 -4.43 8.10 -9.29
C VAL A 190 -3.43 7.97 -10.43
N LYS A 191 -2.14 7.97 -10.09
CA LYS A 191 -1.06 7.54 -10.98
C LYS A 191 -0.61 6.14 -10.57
N PRO A 192 -1.03 5.09 -11.27
CA PRO A 192 -0.49 3.74 -11.04
C PRO A 192 0.98 3.64 -11.47
N ALA A 193 1.67 2.60 -11.01
CA ALA A 193 3.00 2.30 -11.54
C ALA A 193 2.94 1.97 -13.04
N GLU A 194 4.01 2.26 -13.78
CA GLU A 194 4.07 2.05 -15.22
C GLU A 194 3.87 0.58 -15.60
N GLN A 195 4.35 -0.33 -14.77
CA GLN A 195 4.26 -1.78 -14.97
C GLN A 195 2.84 -2.30 -14.76
N THR A 196 2.07 -1.72 -13.82
CA THR A 196 0.82 -2.27 -13.28
C THR A 196 -0.32 -1.25 -13.35
N SER A 197 -0.63 -0.78 -14.56
CA SER A 197 -1.69 0.22 -14.78
C SER A 197 -3.06 -0.38 -15.13
N ILE A 198 -3.10 -1.62 -15.60
CA ILE A 198 -4.32 -2.22 -16.19
C ILE A 198 -5.40 -2.45 -15.13
N SER A 199 -5.03 -3.01 -13.99
CA SER A 199 -5.95 -3.27 -12.86
C SER A 199 -6.59 -1.98 -12.34
N SER A 200 -5.82 -0.90 -12.21
CA SER A 200 -6.33 0.42 -11.81
C SER A 200 -7.32 1.00 -12.82
N LEU A 201 -7.05 0.87 -14.12
CA LEU A 201 -7.95 1.31 -15.20
C LEU A 201 -9.24 0.50 -15.21
N LYS A 202 -9.16 -0.81 -14.99
CA LYS A 202 -10.35 -1.68 -14.90
C LYS A 202 -11.22 -1.26 -13.71
N LEU A 203 -10.61 -1.01 -12.54
CA LEU A 203 -11.33 -0.56 -11.34
C LEU A 203 -11.97 0.81 -11.55
N ALA A 204 -11.34 1.74 -12.28
CA ALA A 204 -11.93 3.05 -12.60
C ALA A 204 -13.22 2.93 -13.42
N ASN A 205 -13.26 2.02 -14.40
CA ASN A 205 -14.49 1.74 -15.14
C ASN A 205 -15.59 1.17 -14.24
N LEU A 206 -15.25 0.24 -13.33
CA LEU A 206 -16.21 -0.29 -12.34
C LEU A 206 -16.69 0.78 -11.37
N ALA A 207 -15.84 1.73 -11.00
CA ALA A 207 -16.22 2.84 -10.13
C ALA A 207 -17.24 3.77 -10.79
N SER A 208 -17.09 4.05 -12.09
CA SER A 208 -18.08 4.78 -12.87
C SER A 208 -19.42 4.00 -12.95
N GLU A 209 -19.36 2.68 -13.22
CA GLU A 209 -20.55 1.79 -13.21
C GLU A 209 -21.24 1.79 -11.84
N ALA A 210 -20.49 1.88 -10.74
CA ALA A 210 -21.02 1.97 -9.38
C ALA A 210 -21.72 3.29 -9.09
N GLY A 211 -21.53 4.33 -9.92
CA GLY A 211 -22.13 5.65 -9.79
C GLY A 211 -21.25 6.69 -9.09
N ILE A 212 -19.92 6.49 -9.06
CA ILE A 212 -18.99 7.55 -8.69
C ILE A 212 -19.04 8.62 -9.78
N PRO A 213 -19.31 9.90 -9.43
CA PRO A 213 -19.50 10.95 -10.43
C PRO A 213 -18.24 11.27 -11.24
N ASP A 214 -18.44 11.83 -12.43
CA ASP A 214 -17.38 12.32 -13.30
C ASP A 214 -16.48 13.31 -12.56
N GLY A 215 -15.16 13.22 -12.76
CA GLY A 215 -14.16 14.05 -12.10
C GLY A 215 -13.75 13.60 -10.68
N VAL A 216 -14.55 12.82 -9.99
CA VAL A 216 -14.31 12.42 -8.59
C VAL A 216 -13.19 11.37 -8.48
N PHE A 217 -13.17 10.38 -9.36
CA PHE A 217 -12.12 9.37 -9.43
C PHE A 217 -11.56 9.27 -10.84
N GLN A 218 -10.24 9.41 -10.96
CA GLN A 218 -9.56 9.43 -12.25
C GLN A 218 -8.26 8.62 -12.17
N VAL A 219 -7.83 8.01 -13.29
CA VAL A 219 -6.61 7.21 -13.38
C VAL A 219 -5.78 7.65 -14.58
N LEU A 220 -4.55 8.11 -14.32
CA LEU A 220 -3.60 8.63 -15.30
C LEU A 220 -2.38 7.71 -15.38
N PRO A 221 -2.33 6.75 -16.31
CA PRO A 221 -1.12 5.99 -16.58
C PRO A 221 -0.01 6.92 -17.11
N GLY A 222 1.22 6.72 -16.65
CA GLY A 222 2.35 7.53 -17.11
C GLY A 222 3.56 7.40 -16.22
N GLY A 223 4.70 7.90 -16.72
CA GLY A 223 5.96 7.91 -16.00
C GLY A 223 5.99 8.86 -14.81
N GLY A 224 6.94 8.60 -13.90
CA GLY A 224 7.14 9.47 -12.75
C GLY A 224 7.38 10.93 -13.13
N LYS A 225 8.17 11.15 -14.21
CA LYS A 225 8.48 12.49 -14.72
C LYS A 225 7.31 13.12 -15.48
N ASP A 226 6.54 12.32 -16.23
CA ASP A 226 5.51 12.85 -17.13
C ASP A 226 4.16 13.10 -16.43
N VAL A 227 3.87 12.38 -15.33
CA VAL A 227 2.61 12.47 -14.60
C VAL A 227 2.82 12.69 -13.10
N GLY A 228 3.77 11.97 -12.48
CA GLY A 228 4.01 12.04 -11.03
C GLY A 228 4.51 13.40 -10.57
N GLU A 229 5.53 13.93 -11.24
CA GLU A 229 6.10 15.25 -10.97
C GLU A 229 5.10 16.39 -11.24
N PRO A 230 4.41 16.44 -12.41
CA PRO A 230 3.36 17.44 -12.64
C PRO A 230 2.25 17.40 -11.60
N LEU A 231 1.76 16.23 -11.17
CA LEU A 231 0.78 16.12 -10.08
C LEU A 231 1.34 16.67 -8.76
N ALA A 232 2.61 16.40 -8.46
CA ALA A 232 3.24 16.83 -7.23
C ALA A 232 3.50 18.34 -7.18
N LEU A 233 3.77 18.97 -8.33
CA LEU A 233 3.98 20.42 -8.47
C LEU A 233 2.68 21.21 -8.68
N HIS A 234 1.56 20.55 -9.00
CA HIS A 234 0.35 21.26 -9.42
C HIS A 234 -0.30 22.04 -8.26
N GLU A 235 -0.49 23.36 -8.44
CA GLU A 235 -1.00 24.29 -7.42
C GLU A 235 -2.41 23.97 -6.91
N ASN A 236 -3.26 23.29 -7.71
CA ASN A 236 -4.63 22.92 -7.35
C ASN A 236 -4.76 21.46 -6.90
N VAL A 237 -3.66 20.82 -6.48
CA VAL A 237 -3.67 19.55 -5.76
C VAL A 237 -3.44 19.86 -4.29
N ASP A 238 -4.35 19.44 -3.42
CA ASP A 238 -4.34 19.77 -1.99
C ASP A 238 -3.54 18.76 -1.16
N MET A 239 -3.41 17.52 -1.66
CA MET A 239 -2.69 16.46 -0.96
C MET A 239 -2.04 15.48 -1.95
N ILE A 240 -0.85 14.96 -1.58
CA ILE A 240 -0.25 13.78 -2.20
C ILE A 240 -0.21 12.63 -1.20
N SER A 241 -0.78 11.50 -1.60
CA SER A 241 -0.63 10.21 -0.92
C SER A 241 0.25 9.30 -1.79
N PHE A 242 1.42 8.97 -1.29
CA PHE A 242 2.44 8.21 -2.03
C PHE A 242 2.78 6.91 -1.32
N THR A 243 2.91 5.83 -2.09
CA THR A 243 3.56 4.60 -1.65
C THR A 243 4.63 4.18 -2.66
N GLY A 244 5.87 3.98 -2.18
CA GLY A 244 6.98 3.59 -3.05
C GLY A 244 8.35 3.76 -2.39
N SER A 245 9.40 4.06 -3.19
CA SER A 245 10.75 4.18 -2.65
C SER A 245 10.95 5.44 -1.80
N THR A 246 11.76 5.34 -0.76
CA THR A 246 12.14 6.50 0.09
C THR A 246 12.78 7.62 -0.74
N GLU A 247 13.53 7.29 -1.79
CA GLU A 247 14.15 8.29 -2.67
C GLU A 247 13.08 9.12 -3.41
N THR A 248 12.06 8.46 -3.95
CA THR A 248 10.94 9.16 -4.60
C THR A 248 10.13 9.96 -3.59
N GLY A 249 9.89 9.43 -2.39
CA GLY A 249 9.20 10.15 -1.32
C GLY A 249 9.90 11.47 -0.97
N LYS A 250 11.23 11.49 -0.91
CA LYS A 250 12.01 12.72 -0.70
C LYS A 250 11.84 13.74 -1.83
N LYS A 251 11.73 13.29 -3.10
CA LYS A 251 11.44 14.18 -4.24
C LYS A 251 10.04 14.79 -4.12
N ILE A 252 9.05 14.01 -3.70
CA ILE A 252 7.68 14.50 -3.50
C ILE A 252 7.62 15.57 -2.40
N LEU A 253 8.34 15.40 -1.29
CA LEU A 253 8.44 16.45 -0.25
C LEU A 253 9.07 17.74 -0.81
N LYS A 254 10.10 17.61 -1.66
CA LYS A 254 10.70 18.74 -2.35
C LYS A 254 9.69 19.44 -3.25
N TYR A 255 8.94 18.71 -4.07
CA TYR A 255 7.92 19.28 -4.95
C TYR A 255 6.79 19.98 -4.18
N SER A 256 6.37 19.44 -3.03
CA SER A 256 5.42 20.14 -2.15
C SER A 256 5.97 21.48 -1.68
N SER A 257 7.25 21.56 -1.30
CA SER A 257 7.89 22.82 -0.87
C SER A 257 8.12 23.83 -2.00
N GLU A 258 8.19 23.37 -3.25
CA GLU A 258 8.38 24.17 -4.45
C GLU A 258 7.04 24.64 -5.08
N SER A 259 5.91 24.21 -4.53
CA SER A 259 4.56 24.56 -4.98
C SER A 259 3.74 25.18 -3.85
N ASN A 260 2.55 24.68 -3.58
CA ASN A 260 1.55 25.24 -2.66
C ASN A 260 1.63 24.71 -1.22
N LEU A 261 2.71 24.06 -0.79
CA LEU A 261 2.85 23.41 0.53
C LEU A 261 1.77 22.35 0.82
N LYS A 262 1.29 21.66 -0.22
CA LYS A 262 0.28 20.63 -0.09
C LYS A 262 0.67 19.55 0.90
N LYS A 263 -0.33 18.98 1.58
CA LYS A 263 -0.14 17.87 2.51
C LYS A 263 0.50 16.67 1.80
N VAL A 264 1.49 16.06 2.42
CA VAL A 264 2.19 14.88 1.90
C VAL A 264 2.12 13.75 2.90
N VAL A 265 1.63 12.59 2.43
CA VAL A 265 1.67 11.34 3.17
C VAL A 265 2.50 10.34 2.38
N LEU A 266 3.51 9.78 3.03
CA LEU A 266 4.45 8.84 2.43
C LEU A 266 4.42 7.50 3.17
N GLU A 267 4.23 6.43 2.41
CA GLU A 267 4.53 5.07 2.81
C GLU A 267 5.71 4.56 1.97
N CYS A 268 6.82 4.27 2.65
CA CYS A 268 8.08 3.95 2.00
C CYS A 268 8.57 2.54 2.37
N GLY A 269 9.78 2.21 1.89
CA GLY A 269 10.36 0.90 2.09
C GLY A 269 10.67 0.52 3.54
N GLY A 270 11.08 -0.73 3.73
CA GLY A 270 11.41 -1.30 5.02
C GLY A 270 12.65 -2.20 4.99
N LYS A 271 13.25 -2.42 6.15
CA LYS A 271 14.26 -3.46 6.40
C LYS A 271 13.90 -4.18 7.70
N ASN A 272 12.77 -4.88 7.65
CA ASN A 272 12.05 -5.31 8.83
C ASN A 272 12.73 -6.51 9.50
N PRO A 273 12.89 -6.48 10.83
CA PRO A 273 13.44 -7.58 11.59
C PRO A 273 12.35 -8.55 12.07
N ALA A 274 12.68 -9.85 12.11
CA ALA A 274 12.04 -10.80 13.01
C ALA A 274 13.05 -11.21 14.08
N ILE A 275 12.77 -10.91 15.34
CA ILE A 275 13.60 -11.31 16.48
C ILE A 275 13.05 -12.62 17.04
N VAL A 276 13.89 -13.66 17.07
CA VAL A 276 13.49 -14.95 17.64
C VAL A 276 14.36 -15.28 18.84
N PHE A 277 13.79 -15.18 20.02
CA PHE A 277 14.46 -15.49 21.29
C PHE A 277 14.56 -16.99 21.53
N SER A 278 15.49 -17.40 22.40
CA SER A 278 15.76 -18.81 22.71
C SER A 278 14.60 -19.54 23.38
N ASP A 279 13.67 -18.80 23.98
CA ASP A 279 12.47 -19.29 24.63
C ASP A 279 11.23 -19.28 23.72
N ALA A 280 11.39 -18.99 22.42
CA ALA A 280 10.29 -19.09 21.48
C ALA A 280 9.78 -20.53 21.41
N GLU A 281 8.48 -20.69 21.63
CA GLU A 281 7.80 -21.98 21.57
C GLU A 281 7.37 -22.30 20.15
N ASN A 282 7.08 -23.58 19.88
CA ASN A 282 6.59 -24.07 18.59
C ASN A 282 7.42 -23.54 17.39
N LEU A 283 8.69 -23.91 17.34
CA LEU A 283 9.60 -23.48 16.26
C LEU A 283 9.13 -23.86 14.84
N ASP A 284 8.19 -24.79 14.69
CA ASP A 284 7.56 -25.10 13.41
C ASP A 284 6.64 -23.96 12.96
N ASN A 285 5.83 -23.43 13.88
CA ASN A 285 4.99 -22.27 13.61
C ASN A 285 5.83 -20.99 13.40
N VAL A 286 6.89 -20.79 14.20
CA VAL A 286 7.85 -19.69 13.99
C VAL A 286 8.46 -19.78 12.59
N ALA A 287 8.87 -20.96 12.15
CA ALA A 287 9.44 -21.16 10.81
C ALA A 287 8.43 -20.86 9.70
N GLU A 288 7.15 -21.19 9.88
CA GLU A 288 6.07 -20.84 8.95
C GLU A 288 5.92 -19.31 8.81
N HIS A 289 5.86 -18.60 9.93
CA HIS A 289 5.79 -17.13 9.92
C HIS A 289 7.03 -16.47 9.28
N ILE A 290 8.23 -17.02 9.53
CA ILE A 290 9.47 -16.52 8.92
C ILE A 290 9.46 -16.73 7.40
N VAL A 291 9.05 -17.92 6.94
CA VAL A 291 9.01 -18.24 5.50
C VAL A 291 7.97 -17.38 4.79
N THR A 292 6.76 -17.33 5.35
CA THR A 292 5.68 -16.49 4.80
C THR A 292 6.10 -15.03 4.79
N GLY A 293 6.58 -14.50 5.91
CA GLY A 293 6.98 -13.09 6.00
C GLY A 293 8.16 -12.70 5.13
N ALA A 294 9.09 -13.63 4.85
CA ALA A 294 10.26 -13.32 4.04
C ALA A 294 10.03 -13.49 2.53
N PHE A 295 9.15 -14.41 2.12
CA PHE A 295 9.09 -14.84 0.72
C PHE A 295 7.74 -14.64 0.05
N TRP A 296 6.65 -14.39 0.82
CA TRP A 296 5.37 -14.02 0.24
C TRP A 296 5.53 -12.83 -0.71
N ASN A 297 4.77 -12.84 -1.81
CA ASN A 297 4.91 -11.88 -2.90
C ASN A 297 6.35 -11.76 -3.42
N MET A 298 7.09 -12.86 -3.55
CA MET A 298 8.50 -12.92 -3.98
C MET A 298 9.44 -12.07 -3.10
N GLY A 299 9.04 -11.70 -1.87
CA GLY A 299 9.74 -10.73 -1.03
C GLY A 299 9.67 -9.29 -1.55
N GLU A 300 8.87 -9.02 -2.56
CA GLU A 300 8.54 -7.69 -3.10
C GLU A 300 7.43 -7.04 -2.25
N ASN A 301 7.69 -6.96 -0.95
CA ASN A 301 6.77 -6.45 0.05
C ASN A 301 7.50 -5.52 1.02
N CYS A 302 6.95 -4.33 1.24
CA CYS A 302 7.53 -3.33 2.15
C CYS A 302 7.59 -3.82 3.61
N SER A 303 6.63 -4.67 4.04
CA SER A 303 6.58 -5.29 5.37
C SER A 303 7.34 -6.62 5.47
N ALA A 304 7.95 -7.12 4.38
CA ALA A 304 8.64 -8.41 4.38
C ALA A 304 9.67 -8.54 5.51
N ILE A 305 9.71 -9.70 6.18
CA ILE A 305 10.80 -10.06 7.08
C ILE A 305 12.06 -10.21 6.24
N SER A 306 12.85 -9.17 6.15
CA SER A 306 14.10 -9.16 5.38
C SER A 306 15.33 -9.46 6.22
N ARG A 307 15.19 -9.44 7.57
CA ARG A 307 16.21 -9.79 8.54
C ARG A 307 15.66 -10.75 9.60
N LEU A 308 16.22 -11.94 9.70
CA LEU A 308 16.01 -12.85 10.81
C LEU A 308 17.13 -12.65 11.84
N ILE A 309 16.78 -12.06 12.98
CA ILE A 309 17.67 -11.84 14.13
C ILE A 309 17.36 -12.95 15.12
N VAL A 310 18.24 -13.95 15.24
CA VAL A 310 17.96 -15.18 15.95
C VAL A 310 18.97 -15.46 17.06
N SER A 311 18.48 -15.94 18.23
CA SER A 311 19.36 -16.36 19.31
C SER A 311 20.30 -17.49 18.89
N LYS A 312 21.59 -17.35 19.17
CA LYS A 312 22.62 -18.36 18.91
C LYS A 312 22.21 -19.77 19.38
N LYS A 313 21.47 -19.85 20.47
CA LYS A 313 21.08 -21.14 21.12
C LYS A 313 20.15 -21.97 20.24
N ILE A 314 19.30 -21.34 19.43
CA ILE A 314 18.27 -22.03 18.62
C ILE A 314 18.47 -21.87 17.11
N LYS A 315 19.45 -21.04 16.66
CA LYS A 315 19.66 -20.72 15.24
C LYS A 315 19.68 -21.98 14.36
N LYS A 316 20.53 -22.96 14.71
CA LYS A 316 20.67 -24.20 13.89
C LYS A 316 19.35 -24.97 13.77
N GLN A 317 18.60 -25.08 14.87
CA GLN A 317 17.32 -25.78 14.91
C GLN A 317 16.26 -25.04 14.09
N LEU A 318 16.14 -23.72 14.27
CA LEU A 318 15.18 -22.89 13.54
C LEU A 318 15.48 -22.90 12.02
N LEU A 319 16.74 -22.68 11.61
CA LEU A 319 17.09 -22.69 10.19
C LEU A 319 16.83 -24.04 9.51
N LYS A 320 16.98 -25.16 10.23
CA LYS A 320 16.60 -26.48 9.70
C LYS A 320 15.10 -26.52 9.37
N LYS A 321 14.24 -25.97 10.26
CA LYS A 321 12.79 -25.94 10.06
C LYS A 321 12.39 -24.96 8.94
N VAL A 322 12.98 -23.77 8.90
CA VAL A 322 12.77 -22.79 7.81
C VAL A 322 13.12 -23.41 6.45
N LYS A 323 14.28 -24.06 6.32
CA LYS A 323 14.70 -24.74 5.08
C LYS A 323 13.75 -25.90 4.70
N LEU A 324 13.14 -26.59 5.68
CA LEU A 324 12.16 -27.64 5.41
C LEU A 324 10.87 -27.03 4.81
N ARG A 325 10.36 -25.94 5.39
CA ARG A 325 9.15 -25.23 4.88
C ARG A 325 9.34 -24.68 3.48
N LEU A 326 10.53 -24.20 3.13
CA LEU A 326 10.83 -23.68 1.79
C LEU A 326 10.69 -24.71 0.66
N ARG A 327 10.70 -26.00 0.95
CA ARG A 327 10.51 -27.05 -0.07
C ARG A 327 9.16 -26.97 -0.77
N ASP A 328 8.15 -26.44 -0.12
CA ASP A 328 6.80 -26.29 -0.63
C ASP A 328 6.60 -24.96 -1.39
N TRP A 329 7.59 -24.06 -1.36
CA TRP A 329 7.56 -22.75 -2.01
C TRP A 329 8.13 -22.82 -3.43
N LYS A 330 7.33 -23.45 -4.33
CA LYS A 330 7.70 -23.61 -5.73
C LYS A 330 7.61 -22.29 -6.48
N THR A 331 8.63 -22.02 -7.29
CA THR A 331 8.70 -20.86 -8.19
C THR A 331 8.34 -21.26 -9.60
N GLY A 332 7.52 -20.49 -10.30
CA GLY A 332 7.14 -20.76 -11.68
C GLY A 332 6.04 -19.85 -12.20
N ASP A 333 5.34 -20.29 -13.26
CA ASP A 333 4.26 -19.54 -13.90
C ASP A 333 3.26 -19.01 -12.86
N PRO A 334 3.07 -17.67 -12.77
CA PRO A 334 2.16 -17.05 -11.81
C PRO A 334 0.71 -17.54 -11.89
N LEU A 335 0.23 -17.87 -13.09
CA LEU A 335 -1.15 -18.37 -13.29
C LEU A 335 -1.35 -19.81 -12.83
N ASN A 336 -0.27 -20.54 -12.48
CA ASN A 336 -0.39 -21.87 -11.93
C ASN A 336 -0.63 -21.80 -10.40
N PRO A 337 -1.84 -22.16 -9.90
CA PRO A 337 -2.18 -22.02 -8.48
C PRO A 337 -1.37 -22.94 -7.53
N ARG A 338 -0.52 -23.81 -8.08
CA ARG A 338 0.40 -24.64 -7.28
C ARG A 338 1.72 -23.95 -6.98
N ASN A 339 2.02 -22.83 -7.64
CA ASN A 339 3.22 -22.06 -7.39
C ASN A 339 2.97 -21.04 -6.28
N ARG A 340 3.95 -20.92 -5.38
CA ARG A 340 3.94 -19.97 -4.26
C ARG A 340 4.76 -18.73 -4.55
N LEU A 341 5.60 -18.78 -5.58
CA LEU A 341 6.44 -17.68 -6.04
C LEU A 341 6.29 -17.53 -7.55
N GLY A 342 6.09 -16.31 -7.96
CA GLY A 342 6.03 -15.90 -9.35
C GLY A 342 7.34 -15.29 -9.86
N ALA A 343 7.23 -14.41 -10.85
CA ALA A 343 8.33 -13.66 -11.42
C ALA A 343 8.51 -12.32 -10.68
N LEU A 344 9.74 -11.83 -10.60
CA LEU A 344 10.00 -10.46 -10.18
C LEU A 344 9.47 -9.48 -11.23
N ILE A 345 9.08 -8.30 -10.81
CA ILE A 345 8.32 -7.32 -11.62
C ILE A 345 8.90 -7.01 -13.00
N ASP A 346 10.21 -6.91 -13.12
CA ASP A 346 10.88 -6.64 -14.40
C ASP A 346 12.36 -7.08 -14.40
N ALA A 347 12.99 -7.01 -15.56
CA ALA A 347 14.37 -7.45 -15.75
C ALA A 347 15.38 -6.57 -14.98
N GLU A 348 15.12 -5.27 -14.84
CA GLU A 348 15.99 -4.34 -14.13
C GLU A 348 16.00 -4.67 -12.63
N HIS A 349 14.82 -4.81 -12.05
CA HIS A 349 14.67 -5.19 -10.65
C HIS A 349 15.22 -6.60 -10.39
N CYS A 350 14.98 -7.55 -11.28
CA CYS A 350 15.54 -8.89 -11.20
C CYS A 350 17.08 -8.86 -11.20
N LYS A 351 17.70 -8.08 -12.07
CA LYS A 351 19.16 -7.86 -12.09
C LYS A 351 19.67 -7.26 -10.78
N LYS A 352 18.97 -6.26 -10.24
CA LYS A 352 19.28 -5.67 -8.93
C LYS A 352 19.25 -6.72 -7.82
N VAL A 353 18.18 -7.51 -7.73
CA VAL A 353 18.05 -8.56 -6.69
C VAL A 353 19.15 -9.62 -6.84
N LYS A 354 19.40 -10.09 -8.07
CA LYS A 354 20.47 -11.07 -8.35
C LYS A 354 21.86 -10.55 -7.99
N SER A 355 22.12 -9.25 -8.07
CA SER A 355 23.43 -8.65 -7.72
C SER A 355 23.81 -8.80 -6.24
N TYR A 356 22.84 -9.11 -5.37
CA TYR A 356 23.10 -9.42 -3.96
C TYR A 356 23.49 -10.89 -3.71
N LEU A 357 23.40 -11.74 -4.73
CA LEU A 357 23.68 -13.16 -4.64
C LEU A 357 25.03 -13.46 -5.30
N ASN A 358 25.98 -14.01 -4.53
CA ASN A 358 27.35 -14.30 -4.98
C ASN A 358 27.45 -15.62 -5.79
N LYS A 359 26.49 -15.89 -6.71
CA LYS A 359 26.45 -17.13 -7.49
C LYS A 359 26.02 -16.84 -8.92
N ASP A 360 26.44 -17.69 -9.85
CA ASP A 360 25.87 -17.78 -11.18
C ASP A 360 24.39 -18.22 -11.04
N ILE A 361 23.49 -17.22 -11.14
CA ILE A 361 22.05 -17.48 -11.05
C ILE A 361 21.53 -17.55 -12.48
N PRO A 362 20.69 -18.54 -12.79
CA PRO A 362 20.11 -18.68 -14.13
C PRO A 362 19.49 -17.36 -14.61
N GLU A 363 19.65 -17.07 -15.89
CA GLU A 363 18.93 -15.97 -16.54
C GLU A 363 17.41 -16.17 -16.40
N GLY A 364 16.67 -15.06 -16.50
CA GLY A 364 15.21 -15.09 -16.44
C GLY A 364 14.64 -14.35 -15.22
N PRO A 365 13.31 -14.26 -15.12
CA PRO A 365 12.62 -13.40 -14.16
C PRO A 365 12.43 -14.06 -12.78
N PHE A 366 12.76 -15.33 -12.64
CA PHE A 366 12.52 -16.10 -11.43
C PHE A 366 13.76 -16.12 -10.54
N VAL A 367 13.57 -15.79 -9.25
CA VAL A 367 14.60 -15.89 -8.22
C VAL A 367 14.14 -16.83 -7.13
N GLN A 368 14.98 -17.82 -6.80
CA GLN A 368 14.66 -18.79 -5.75
C GLN A 368 14.82 -18.17 -4.37
N PRO A 369 13.97 -18.55 -3.40
CA PRO A 369 14.13 -18.14 -2.01
C PRO A 369 15.54 -18.45 -1.49
N THR A 370 16.20 -17.43 -0.99
CA THR A 370 17.61 -17.55 -0.56
C THR A 370 17.77 -17.08 0.87
N ILE A 371 18.46 -17.88 1.69
CA ILE A 371 18.79 -17.57 3.08
C ILE A 371 20.30 -17.36 3.16
N LEU A 372 20.71 -16.17 3.61
CA LEU A 372 22.12 -15.78 3.75
C LEU A 372 22.45 -15.51 5.21
N GLU A 373 23.36 -16.27 5.79
CA GLU A 373 23.93 -15.99 7.11
C GLU A 373 25.00 -14.91 6.94
N VAL A 374 24.83 -13.77 7.61
CA VAL A 374 25.63 -12.56 7.41
C VAL A 374 26.12 -11.98 8.73
N GLY A 375 27.24 -11.27 8.67
CA GLY A 375 27.74 -10.48 9.80
C GLY A 375 26.91 -9.20 10.03
N LYS A 376 26.90 -8.68 11.25
CA LYS A 376 26.12 -7.49 11.64
C LYS A 376 26.43 -6.24 10.81
N LYS A 377 27.65 -6.12 10.26
CA LYS A 377 28.09 -4.97 9.44
C LYS A 377 27.89 -5.17 7.93
N ASP A 378 27.36 -6.32 7.50
CA ASP A 378 27.14 -6.61 6.09
C ASP A 378 26.12 -5.63 5.48
N LYS A 379 26.30 -5.26 4.20
CA LYS A 379 25.36 -4.41 3.47
C LYS A 379 23.97 -5.04 3.39
N LEU A 380 23.88 -6.37 3.35
CA LEU A 380 22.61 -7.11 3.34
C LEU A 380 21.77 -6.91 4.60
N VAL A 381 22.34 -6.37 5.68
CA VAL A 381 21.62 -6.01 6.92
C VAL A 381 20.97 -4.64 6.80
N LYS A 382 21.47 -3.76 5.92
CA LYS A 382 21.07 -2.34 5.81
C LYS A 382 20.25 -2.04 4.57
N ASP A 383 20.57 -2.70 3.43
CA ASP A 383 19.95 -2.42 2.14
C ASP A 383 18.57 -3.09 2.02
N GLU A 384 17.60 -2.35 1.50
CA GLU A 384 16.34 -2.90 1.06
C GLU A 384 16.51 -3.59 -0.30
N ILE A 385 16.50 -4.92 -0.27
CA ILE A 385 16.71 -5.75 -1.47
C ILE A 385 15.44 -5.77 -2.31
N PHE A 386 14.28 -5.91 -1.65
CA PHE A 386 12.94 -6.03 -2.23
C PHE A 386 12.82 -7.24 -3.15
N GLY A 387 13.17 -8.42 -2.62
CA GLY A 387 13.20 -9.70 -3.33
C GLY A 387 13.37 -10.86 -2.37
N PRO A 388 13.34 -12.12 -2.82
CA PRO A 388 13.24 -13.31 -1.98
C PRO A 388 14.59 -13.69 -1.31
N ILE A 389 15.15 -12.74 -0.56
CA ILE A 389 16.43 -12.91 0.15
C ILE A 389 16.24 -12.58 1.63
N LEU A 390 16.46 -13.56 2.50
CA LEU A 390 16.43 -13.43 3.94
C LEU A 390 17.85 -13.36 4.52
N SER A 391 18.20 -12.25 5.16
CA SER A 391 19.47 -12.09 5.89
C SER A 391 19.32 -12.63 7.31
N VAL A 392 20.20 -13.52 7.75
CA VAL A 392 20.18 -14.12 9.08
C VAL A 392 21.37 -13.61 9.90
N ILE A 393 21.04 -13.03 11.06
CA ILE A 393 21.99 -12.45 11.99
C ILE A 393 21.79 -13.12 13.35
N GLU A 394 22.86 -13.49 14.03
CA GLU A 394 22.75 -14.05 15.37
C GLU A 394 22.99 -13.01 16.47
N PHE A 395 22.33 -13.22 17.61
CA PHE A 395 22.55 -12.43 18.82
C PHE A 395 22.76 -13.32 20.05
N SER A 396 23.35 -12.74 21.10
CA SER A 396 23.66 -13.38 22.36
C SER A 396 22.70 -13.02 23.48
N ASP A 397 22.28 -11.77 23.57
CA ASP A 397 21.38 -11.24 24.60
C ASP A 397 20.31 -10.30 24.01
N GLU A 398 19.34 -9.92 24.85
CA GLU A 398 18.16 -9.15 24.44
C GLU A 398 18.51 -7.74 23.94
N ASP A 399 19.41 -7.06 24.65
CA ASP A 399 19.78 -5.67 24.30
C ASP A 399 20.51 -5.62 22.94
N GLU A 400 21.36 -6.63 22.67
CA GLU A 400 21.99 -6.80 21.36
C GLU A 400 20.99 -7.04 20.24
N ALA A 401 19.95 -7.86 20.47
CA ALA A 401 18.92 -8.11 19.48
C ALA A 401 18.15 -6.83 19.11
N ILE A 402 17.80 -6.04 20.11
CA ILE A 402 17.11 -4.75 19.94
C ILE A 402 18.00 -3.74 19.20
N ALA A 403 19.27 -3.66 19.58
CA ALA A 403 20.25 -2.77 18.93
C ALA A 403 20.40 -3.11 17.43
N ILE A 404 20.60 -4.39 17.08
CA ILE A 404 20.68 -4.86 15.69
C ILE A 404 19.38 -4.54 14.93
N ALA A 405 18.21 -4.75 15.56
CA ALA A 405 16.93 -4.49 14.94
C ALA A 405 16.74 -3.01 14.58
N ASN A 406 17.16 -2.12 15.49
CA ASN A 406 17.04 -0.68 15.32
C ASN A 406 18.13 -0.02 14.47
N GLU A 407 19.25 -0.71 14.17
CA GLU A 407 20.37 -0.20 13.37
C GLU A 407 20.04 -0.17 11.87
N THR A 408 19.02 0.59 11.50
CA THR A 408 18.58 0.83 10.13
C THR A 408 17.94 2.21 10.00
N LYS A 409 17.96 2.78 8.79
CA LYS A 409 17.23 4.02 8.47
C LYS A 409 15.71 3.82 8.37
N TYR A 410 15.26 2.58 8.34
CA TYR A 410 13.86 2.18 8.21
C TYR A 410 13.21 1.88 9.56
N GLY A 411 11.88 1.79 9.56
CA GLY A 411 11.10 1.44 10.73
C GLY A 411 9.64 1.17 10.37
N LEU A 412 9.37 0.26 9.41
CA LEU A 412 8.01 -0.04 8.99
C LEU A 412 7.36 -1.08 9.90
N THR A 413 7.83 -2.32 9.86
CA THR A 413 7.30 -3.40 10.70
C THR A 413 8.41 -4.13 11.45
N ALA A 414 8.04 -4.88 12.48
CA ALA A 414 8.91 -5.83 13.18
C ALA A 414 8.09 -6.99 13.76
N SER A 415 8.71 -8.16 13.88
CA SER A 415 8.10 -9.32 14.54
C SER A 415 8.96 -9.80 15.70
N VAL A 416 8.34 -10.23 16.80
CA VAL A 416 9.03 -10.72 18.01
C VAL A 416 8.46 -12.08 18.39
N PHE A 417 9.32 -13.08 18.54
CA PHE A 417 8.94 -14.44 18.92
C PHE A 417 9.58 -14.83 20.26
N THR A 418 8.76 -15.04 21.28
CA THR A 418 9.14 -15.40 22.65
C THR A 418 7.93 -15.96 23.41
N SER A 419 8.13 -16.84 24.37
CA SER A 419 7.07 -17.30 25.29
C SER A 419 6.83 -16.33 26.46
N SER A 420 7.73 -15.39 26.70
CA SER A 420 7.65 -14.43 27.80
C SER A 420 6.88 -13.18 27.42
N ASN A 421 5.66 -13.00 27.91
CA ASN A 421 4.86 -11.77 27.68
C ASN A 421 5.61 -10.49 28.12
N ARG A 422 6.34 -10.55 29.23
CA ARG A 422 7.14 -9.41 29.71
C ARG A 422 8.22 -9.02 28.71
N LYS A 423 8.96 -10.00 28.18
CA LYS A 423 9.98 -9.79 27.17
C LYS A 423 9.38 -9.29 25.86
N ALA A 424 8.27 -9.89 25.41
CA ALA A 424 7.56 -9.48 24.22
C ALA A 424 7.17 -8.00 24.24
N ILE A 425 6.51 -7.56 25.32
CA ILE A 425 6.03 -6.17 25.48
C ILE A 425 7.24 -5.19 25.60
N ARG A 426 8.26 -5.54 26.39
CA ARG A 426 9.47 -4.72 26.52
C ARG A 426 10.15 -4.54 25.16
N THR A 427 10.43 -5.65 24.47
CA THR A 427 11.08 -5.61 23.16
C THR A 427 10.24 -4.81 22.15
N ALA A 428 8.93 -5.03 22.11
CA ALA A 428 8.05 -4.30 21.19
C ALA A 428 8.08 -2.78 21.41
N ARG A 429 8.16 -2.31 22.66
CA ARG A 429 8.27 -0.88 23.00
C ARG A 429 9.62 -0.25 22.63
N GLU A 430 10.69 -1.04 22.66
CA GLU A 430 12.04 -0.58 22.32
C GLU A 430 12.28 -0.54 20.81
N LEU A 431 11.51 -1.31 20.02
CA LEU A 431 11.65 -1.35 18.57
C LEU A 431 11.11 -0.07 17.92
N LYS A 432 11.89 0.49 17.00
CA LYS A 432 11.54 1.70 16.24
C LYS A 432 10.83 1.32 14.94
N ALA A 433 9.62 0.76 15.07
CA ALA A 433 8.77 0.34 13.96
C ALA A 433 7.33 0.81 14.19
N GLY A 434 6.61 1.08 13.10
CA GLY A 434 5.21 1.52 13.16
C GLY A 434 4.26 0.40 13.56
N THR A 435 4.54 -0.83 13.12
CA THR A 435 3.80 -2.04 13.51
C THR A 435 4.75 -3.06 14.11
N VAL A 436 4.43 -3.60 15.29
CA VAL A 436 5.18 -4.69 15.90
C VAL A 436 4.23 -5.84 16.21
N THR A 437 4.51 -7.01 15.63
CA THR A 437 3.74 -8.24 15.89
C THR A 437 4.45 -9.14 16.89
N ILE A 438 3.68 -9.84 17.70
CA ILE A 438 4.20 -10.78 18.71
C ILE A 438 3.71 -12.18 18.37
N ASN A 439 4.65 -13.13 18.23
CA ASN A 439 4.44 -14.53 17.90
C ASN A 439 3.66 -14.77 16.58
N CYS A 440 3.69 -13.80 15.68
CA CYS A 440 3.15 -13.90 14.34
C CYS A 440 3.92 -12.98 13.37
N TYR A 441 3.66 -13.15 12.08
CA TYR A 441 3.94 -12.18 11.03
C TYR A 441 2.61 -11.60 10.53
N GLY A 442 2.58 -10.31 10.25
CA GLY A 442 1.43 -9.61 9.69
C GLY A 442 1.59 -8.09 9.74
N GLU A 443 0.59 -7.41 9.22
CA GLU A 443 0.52 -5.94 9.15
C GLU A 443 -0.57 -5.36 10.08
N GLY A 444 -1.22 -6.20 10.86
CA GLY A 444 -2.48 -5.92 11.53
C GLY A 444 -3.65 -6.22 10.58
N ASP A 445 -4.73 -5.50 10.74
CA ASP A 445 -5.87 -5.53 9.82
C ASP A 445 -6.33 -4.10 9.47
N ILE A 446 -7.34 -3.98 8.62
CA ILE A 446 -7.86 -2.69 8.15
C ILE A 446 -8.31 -1.74 9.28
N THR A 447 -8.60 -2.26 10.47
CA THR A 447 -9.04 -1.45 11.63
C THR A 447 -7.88 -0.81 12.39
N THR A 448 -6.64 -1.27 12.16
CA THR A 448 -5.43 -0.79 12.83
C THR A 448 -4.59 0.10 11.94
N PRO A 449 -4.00 1.20 12.46
CA PRO A 449 -3.19 2.10 11.65
C PRO A 449 -1.92 1.40 11.17
N PHE A 450 -1.59 1.57 9.88
CA PHE A 450 -0.36 1.11 9.27
C PHE A 450 0.50 2.29 8.82
N GLY A 451 1.81 2.21 8.99
CA GLY A 451 2.77 3.20 8.51
C GLY A 451 4.09 3.18 9.25
N GLY A 452 5.10 3.79 8.63
CA GLY A 452 6.49 3.68 9.09
C GLY A 452 6.94 4.77 10.06
N PHE A 453 7.93 4.42 10.88
CA PHE A 453 8.81 5.34 11.58
C PHE A 453 10.02 5.67 10.70
N LYS A 454 10.84 6.65 11.10
CA LYS A 454 12.07 7.06 10.40
C LYS A 454 11.81 7.35 8.91
N GLN A 455 12.59 6.73 8.00
CA GLN A 455 12.45 6.92 6.56
C GLN A 455 11.46 5.95 5.88
N SER A 456 10.72 5.16 6.66
CA SER A 456 9.66 4.31 6.14
C SER A 456 8.31 4.98 6.02
N GLY A 457 8.10 6.15 6.64
CA GLY A 457 6.83 6.87 6.55
C GLY A 457 6.94 8.33 6.98
N PHE A 458 5.98 9.14 6.51
CA PHE A 458 5.86 10.56 6.83
C PHE A 458 4.42 11.03 6.66
N GLY A 459 3.95 11.89 7.55
CA GLY A 459 2.75 12.70 7.36
C GLY A 459 1.41 12.02 7.65
N GLY A 460 1.35 10.70 7.86
CA GLY A 460 0.09 10.00 8.13
C GLY A 460 0.25 8.53 8.46
N ARG A 461 -0.90 7.84 8.45
CA ARG A 461 -1.02 6.38 8.59
C ARG A 461 -2.11 5.88 7.67
N ASP A 462 -1.84 4.83 6.91
CA ASP A 462 -2.87 4.09 6.19
C ASP A 462 -3.64 3.18 7.16
N ASN A 463 -4.82 2.75 6.80
CA ASN A 463 -5.74 1.93 7.58
C ASN A 463 -6.25 2.58 8.88
N GLY A 464 -7.24 1.97 9.49
CA GLY A 464 -7.91 2.48 10.68
C GLY A 464 -8.58 3.86 10.48
N PHE A 465 -9.02 4.44 11.57
CA PHE A 465 -9.56 5.82 11.57
C PHE A 465 -8.54 6.85 11.07
N HIS A 466 -7.26 6.60 11.31
CA HIS A 466 -6.16 7.48 10.91
C HIS A 466 -6.08 7.68 9.40
N ALA A 467 -6.42 6.64 8.62
CA ALA A 467 -6.47 6.75 7.17
C ALA A 467 -7.57 7.73 6.71
N HIS A 468 -8.72 7.76 7.37
CA HIS A 468 -9.76 8.74 7.08
C HIS A 468 -9.33 10.15 7.49
N ASP A 469 -8.79 10.31 8.69
CA ASP A 469 -8.38 11.61 9.23
C ASP A 469 -7.30 12.28 8.36
N GLN A 470 -6.41 11.54 7.72
CA GLN A 470 -5.41 12.14 6.84
C GLN A 470 -5.98 12.80 5.58
N TYR A 471 -7.18 12.40 5.12
CA TYR A 471 -7.88 12.99 3.97
C TYR A 471 -8.87 14.10 4.37
N THR A 472 -8.82 14.56 5.61
CA THR A 472 -9.64 15.65 6.12
C THR A 472 -8.79 16.76 6.71
N GLU A 473 -9.37 17.97 6.75
CA GLU A 473 -8.88 19.12 7.50
C GLU A 473 -9.80 19.41 8.68
N THR A 474 -9.20 19.70 9.83
CA THR A 474 -9.96 20.08 11.04
C THR A 474 -10.23 21.57 11.03
N LYS A 475 -11.51 21.95 11.15
CA LYS A 475 -11.97 23.35 11.23
C LYS A 475 -12.64 23.58 12.58
N THR A 476 -12.29 24.69 13.23
CA THR A 476 -13.01 25.18 14.40
C THR A 476 -14.06 26.21 13.97
N ILE A 477 -15.30 25.99 14.34
CA ILE A 477 -16.39 26.97 14.21
C ILE A 477 -16.71 27.44 15.62
N TRP A 478 -16.45 28.73 15.86
CA TRP A 478 -16.70 29.35 17.14
C TRP A 478 -17.96 30.21 17.05
N ILE A 479 -18.93 29.97 17.94
CA ILE A 479 -20.19 30.67 18.01
C ILE A 479 -20.22 31.46 19.36
N ASP A 480 -20.31 32.77 19.30
CA ASP A 480 -20.54 33.62 20.43
C ASP A 480 -22.05 33.58 20.80
N LEU A 481 -22.35 33.21 22.03
CA LEU A 481 -23.70 33.09 22.57
C LEU A 481 -24.06 34.24 23.49
N ASN A 482 -23.16 35.22 23.68
CA ASN A 482 -23.50 36.40 24.46
C ASN A 482 -24.61 37.20 23.77
N ASP A 483 -25.58 37.66 24.55
CA ASP A 483 -26.59 38.62 24.06
C ASP A 483 -25.91 39.98 23.85
N PRO A 484 -25.95 40.57 22.62
CA PRO A 484 -25.37 41.88 22.36
C PRO A 484 -25.95 43.00 23.23
N THR A 485 -27.13 42.74 23.83
CA THR A 485 -27.82 43.73 24.70
C THR A 485 -27.41 43.66 26.18
N GLU A 486 -26.68 42.62 26.60
CA GLU A 486 -26.19 42.48 27.98
C GLU A 486 -24.82 43.14 28.23
N GLY A 487 -24.17 43.72 27.20
CA GLY A 487 -22.78 44.21 27.28
C GLY A 487 -22.58 45.58 27.94
N ASP A 488 -23.60 46.29 28.38
CA ASP A 488 -23.47 47.67 28.91
C ASP A 488 -23.58 47.80 30.46
N ASN A 489 -23.52 46.69 31.19
CA ASN A 489 -23.53 46.73 32.67
C ASN A 489 -22.19 46.28 33.28
N VAL A 490 -21.10 46.95 32.94
CA VAL A 490 -19.88 46.92 33.76
C VAL A 490 -19.69 48.32 34.29
N GLY A 491 -20.35 48.59 35.41
CA GLY A 491 -20.08 49.69 36.28
C GLY A 491 -18.97 49.37 37.30
#